data_4e95e5a57eebc1776984cd1877a67b2a
#
_entry.id   4e95e5a57eebc1776984cd1877a67b2a
#
_cell.length_a   1.000
_cell.length_b   1.000
_cell.length_c   1.000
_cell.angle_alpha   90.00
_cell.angle_beta   90.00
_cell.angle_gamma   90.00
#
_symmetry.space_group_name_H-M   'P 1'
#
loop_
_entity.id
_entity.type
_entity.pdbx_description
1 polymer ?
#
loop_
_entity_poly.entity_id
_entity_poly.type
_entity_poly.pdbx_seq_one_letter_code
_entity_poly.pdbx_strand_id
1 'polypeptide(L)'
;MNLKVRLAIMSFMQFAVWGAYLTCMGIYFSKVGLGSHIGSFFAVQGFVSLFMPALMGIVADRWIPAQRLYGFCHLMAGSFMLLVAWYGQTYGTQVDFSILFSLYAASVAFYMPSLALSYSVTYSIMTRAGIDIVKDFPRIRVFGTIGFIATMWLVDILNFEQNQNQFALSGFLSLVLFLYALTLPACPVNWSGEKKTLVDAFGLQAFSLFKQKKMTIFFVFAIFLGVCLHITNGFATTFIDHFQTMPQYADAFGVKYPVVLYSMSQMSETFCILLIPFFMRRYGIKNVMLIAMLAWVLRFLFLGLGNPGNGVWLLVLSMIVYGIAFDFFNISGSMFVDKSVDPQLRSSSQGLLMLMTNGFGATIGSLIAQAVVNAHTENGVVEWTTCWYIFAAYAFVVMVAFAVIFRPKREEVIL
;
A
#
# COMPACT_ATOMS: atom_id res chain seq x y z
N MET A 1 -15.53 27.13 -5.76
CA MET A 1 -15.57 25.82 -5.08
C MET A 1 -14.80 25.92 -3.77
N ASN A 2 -15.36 25.43 -2.67
CA ASN A 2 -14.73 25.50 -1.34
C ASN A 2 -13.36 24.76 -1.37
N LEU A 3 -12.35 25.34 -0.71
CA LEU A 3 -10.98 24.80 -0.72
C LEU A 3 -10.89 23.38 -0.15
N LYS A 4 -11.64 23.06 0.90
CA LYS A 4 -11.73 21.70 1.46
C LYS A 4 -12.25 20.69 0.44
N VAL A 5 -13.26 21.08 -0.36
CA VAL A 5 -13.80 20.24 -1.44
C VAL A 5 -12.75 20.02 -2.53
N ARG A 6 -11.97 21.05 -2.88
CA ARG A 6 -10.87 20.91 -3.86
C ARG A 6 -9.80 19.91 -3.39
N LEU A 7 -9.42 19.99 -2.13
CA LEU A 7 -8.45 19.05 -1.54
C LEU A 7 -9.02 17.63 -1.40
N ALA A 8 -10.32 17.50 -1.13
CA ALA A 8 -11.01 16.21 -1.09
C ALA A 8 -11.04 15.55 -2.48
N ILE A 9 -11.32 16.31 -3.55
CA ILE A 9 -11.25 15.82 -4.94
C ILE A 9 -9.82 15.40 -5.28
N MET A 10 -8.82 16.19 -4.92
CA MET A 10 -7.41 15.82 -5.11
C MET A 10 -7.07 14.49 -4.42
N SER A 11 -7.49 14.35 -3.15
CA SER A 11 -7.28 13.11 -2.39
C SER A 11 -8.01 11.93 -3.02
N PHE A 12 -9.26 12.09 -3.44
CA PHE A 12 -10.04 11.09 -4.15
C PHE A 12 -9.30 10.61 -5.40
N MET A 13 -8.90 11.53 -6.28
CA MET A 13 -8.25 11.20 -7.53
C MET A 13 -6.86 10.58 -7.34
N GLN A 14 -6.08 11.04 -6.34
CA GLN A 14 -4.77 10.48 -6.02
C GLN A 14 -4.85 8.98 -5.78
N PHE A 15 -5.81 8.55 -4.98
CA PHE A 15 -5.97 7.14 -4.64
C PHE A 15 -6.81 6.37 -5.67
N ALA A 16 -7.67 7.04 -6.43
CA ALA A 16 -8.38 6.47 -7.57
C ALA A 16 -7.41 5.98 -8.66
N VAL A 17 -6.35 6.74 -8.95
CA VAL A 17 -5.27 6.32 -9.87
C VAL A 17 -4.67 5.00 -9.43
N TRP A 18 -4.42 4.81 -8.15
CA TRP A 18 -3.81 3.61 -7.59
C TRP A 18 -4.78 2.43 -7.50
N GLY A 19 -6.01 2.71 -7.04
CA GLY A 19 -7.08 1.72 -6.93
C GLY A 19 -7.48 1.08 -8.27
N ALA A 20 -7.23 1.77 -9.37
CA ALA A 20 -7.53 1.27 -10.71
C ALA A 20 -6.71 0.02 -11.11
N TYR A 21 -5.51 -0.19 -10.55
CA TYR A 21 -4.66 -1.32 -10.97
C TYR A 21 -4.02 -2.10 -9.82
N LEU A 22 -3.76 -1.49 -8.67
CA LEU A 22 -2.92 -2.07 -7.63
C LEU A 22 -3.36 -3.48 -7.22
N THR A 23 -4.65 -3.66 -7.00
CA THR A 23 -5.19 -4.91 -6.44
C THR A 23 -5.56 -5.94 -7.49
N CYS A 24 -5.58 -5.57 -8.78
CA CYS A 24 -6.02 -6.44 -9.88
C CYS A 24 -4.95 -6.72 -10.94
N MET A 25 -3.83 -5.99 -10.95
CA MET A 25 -2.81 -6.18 -11.98
C MET A 25 -2.20 -7.60 -11.98
N GLY A 26 -2.21 -8.30 -10.84
CA GLY A 26 -1.79 -9.69 -10.77
C GLY A 26 -2.64 -10.63 -11.61
N ILE A 27 -3.95 -10.38 -11.70
CA ILE A 27 -4.89 -11.12 -12.57
C ILE A 27 -4.46 -10.96 -14.04
N TYR A 28 -4.27 -9.71 -14.48
CA TYR A 28 -3.84 -9.41 -15.85
C TYR A 28 -2.49 -10.07 -16.17
N PHE A 29 -1.48 -9.92 -15.28
CA PHE A 29 -0.16 -10.52 -15.50
C PHE A 29 -0.21 -12.04 -15.60
N SER A 30 -1.06 -12.70 -14.83
CA SER A 30 -1.28 -14.15 -14.97
C SER A 30 -1.83 -14.51 -16.35
N LYS A 31 -2.78 -13.73 -16.89
CA LYS A 31 -3.41 -13.99 -18.18
C LYS A 31 -2.51 -13.77 -19.40
N VAL A 32 -1.58 -12.82 -19.30
CA VAL A 32 -0.61 -12.56 -20.38
C VAL A 32 0.68 -13.39 -20.27
N GLY A 33 0.70 -14.40 -19.39
CA GLY A 33 1.85 -15.31 -19.23
C GLY A 33 2.96 -14.78 -18.32
N LEU A 34 2.76 -13.67 -17.63
CA LEU A 34 3.72 -13.07 -16.69
C LEU A 34 3.44 -13.42 -15.22
N GLY A 35 2.67 -14.49 -14.94
CA GLY A 35 2.33 -14.91 -13.59
C GLY A 35 3.55 -15.19 -12.70
N SER A 36 4.65 -15.70 -13.29
CA SER A 36 5.93 -15.91 -12.58
C SER A 36 6.67 -14.63 -12.19
N HIS A 37 6.20 -13.45 -12.60
CA HIS A 37 6.85 -12.15 -12.39
C HIS A 37 5.99 -11.14 -11.62
N ILE A 38 4.80 -11.52 -11.15
CA ILE A 38 3.87 -10.63 -10.41
C ILE A 38 4.60 -9.95 -9.25
N GLY A 39 5.36 -10.71 -8.46
CA GLY A 39 6.11 -10.19 -7.33
C GLY A 39 7.11 -9.09 -7.71
N SER A 40 7.71 -9.14 -8.91
CA SER A 40 8.62 -8.10 -9.39
C SER A 40 7.90 -6.75 -9.57
N PHE A 41 6.67 -6.76 -10.12
CA PHE A 41 5.87 -5.56 -10.30
C PHE A 41 5.46 -4.93 -8.96
N PHE A 42 5.19 -5.74 -7.93
CA PHE A 42 4.93 -5.22 -6.58
C PHE A 42 6.22 -4.80 -5.86
N ALA A 43 7.32 -5.54 -6.04
CA ALA A 43 8.60 -5.23 -5.43
C ALA A 43 9.16 -3.86 -5.88
N VAL A 44 9.00 -3.50 -7.17
CA VAL A 44 9.48 -2.22 -7.68
C VAL A 44 8.78 -1.02 -7.03
N GLN A 45 7.51 -1.15 -6.61
CA GLN A 45 6.83 -0.11 -5.85
C GLN A 45 7.52 0.14 -4.50
N GLY A 46 7.84 -0.94 -3.77
CA GLY A 46 8.61 -0.86 -2.53
C GLY A 46 9.99 -0.26 -2.75
N PHE A 47 10.74 -0.77 -3.73
CA PHE A 47 12.08 -0.30 -4.04
C PHE A 47 12.11 1.19 -4.39
N VAL A 48 11.23 1.65 -5.25
CA VAL A 48 11.10 3.06 -5.63
C VAL A 48 10.74 3.92 -4.42
N SER A 49 9.88 3.41 -3.52
CA SER A 49 9.46 4.12 -2.31
C SER A 49 10.60 4.35 -1.31
N LEU A 50 11.72 3.64 -1.43
CA LEU A 50 12.90 3.87 -0.59
C LEU A 50 13.59 5.21 -0.89
N PHE A 51 13.56 5.68 -2.14
CA PHE A 51 14.40 6.79 -2.59
C PHE A 51 13.59 7.95 -3.18
N MET A 52 12.62 7.67 -4.03
CA MET A 52 11.96 8.68 -4.85
C MET A 52 11.17 9.73 -4.04
N PRO A 53 10.45 9.40 -2.95
CA PRO A 53 9.76 10.41 -2.16
C PRO A 53 10.72 11.44 -1.55
N ALA A 54 11.88 11.00 -1.07
CA ALA A 54 12.89 11.89 -0.50
C ALA A 54 13.53 12.77 -1.57
N LEU A 55 13.89 12.21 -2.74
CA LEU A 55 14.43 12.97 -3.86
C LEU A 55 13.45 14.05 -4.34
N MET A 56 12.18 13.70 -4.54
CA MET A 56 11.16 14.65 -4.97
C MET A 56 10.82 15.67 -3.88
N GLY A 57 10.94 15.30 -2.60
CA GLY A 57 10.84 16.24 -1.49
C GLY A 57 11.91 17.32 -1.54
N ILE A 58 13.18 16.96 -1.83
CA ILE A 58 14.28 17.93 -2.00
C ILE A 58 13.99 18.88 -3.17
N VAL A 59 13.47 18.32 -4.28
CA VAL A 59 13.12 19.13 -5.47
C VAL A 59 12.00 20.12 -5.13
N ALA A 60 10.99 19.69 -4.39
CA ALA A 60 9.87 20.52 -3.95
C ALA A 60 10.30 21.64 -2.98
N ASP A 61 11.22 21.31 -2.06
CA ASP A 61 11.68 22.28 -1.06
C ASP A 61 12.60 23.34 -1.64
N ARG A 62 13.34 23.04 -2.73
CA ARG A 62 14.40 23.92 -3.24
C ARG A 62 14.11 24.59 -4.57
N TRP A 63 13.44 23.92 -5.49
CA TRP A 63 13.44 24.36 -6.89
C TRP A 63 12.05 24.52 -7.51
N ILE A 64 11.13 23.62 -7.22
CA ILE A 64 9.83 23.58 -7.90
C ILE A 64 8.71 23.64 -6.87
N PRO A 65 7.74 24.56 -6.98
CA PRO A 65 6.56 24.57 -6.12
C PRO A 65 5.87 23.21 -6.04
N ALA A 66 5.57 22.74 -4.83
CA ALA A 66 5.11 21.38 -4.57
C ALA A 66 3.90 20.97 -5.43
N GLN A 67 2.94 21.88 -5.69
CA GLN A 67 1.76 21.58 -6.54
C GLN A 67 2.15 21.40 -8.01
N ARG A 68 3.18 22.08 -8.51
CA ARG A 68 3.65 21.91 -9.90
C ARG A 68 4.43 20.60 -10.05
N LEU A 69 5.28 20.29 -9.07
CA LEU A 69 6.00 19.01 -9.05
C LEU A 69 5.04 17.83 -8.92
N TYR A 70 4.01 17.98 -8.08
CA TYR A 70 2.92 17.00 -7.95
C TYR A 70 2.22 16.75 -9.30
N GLY A 71 1.84 17.82 -10.00
CA GLY A 71 1.27 17.73 -11.35
C GLY A 71 2.22 17.04 -12.33
N PHE A 72 3.50 17.44 -12.35
CA PHE A 72 4.51 16.82 -13.22
C PHE A 72 4.67 15.31 -12.95
N CYS A 73 4.69 14.90 -11.69
CA CYS A 73 4.71 13.49 -11.32
C CYS A 73 3.51 12.73 -11.92
N HIS A 74 2.30 13.30 -11.88
CA HIS A 74 1.12 12.69 -12.47
C HIS A 74 1.13 12.69 -13.99
N LEU A 75 1.69 13.71 -14.63
CA LEU A 75 1.90 13.73 -16.08
C LEU A 75 2.78 12.57 -16.51
N MET A 76 3.93 12.41 -15.87
CA MET A 76 4.88 11.35 -16.21
C MET A 76 4.32 9.96 -15.87
N ALA A 77 3.79 9.78 -14.66
CA ALA A 77 3.19 8.51 -14.23
C ALA A 77 2.04 8.10 -15.17
N GLY A 78 1.14 9.02 -15.49
CA GLY A 78 0.01 8.76 -16.38
C GLY A 78 0.46 8.42 -17.81
N SER A 79 1.43 9.15 -18.35
CA SER A 79 1.95 8.89 -19.70
C SER A 79 2.58 7.50 -19.82
N PHE A 80 3.42 7.11 -18.85
CA PHE A 80 4.01 5.78 -18.83
C PHE A 80 2.96 4.69 -18.59
N MET A 81 1.94 4.93 -17.77
CA MET A 81 0.86 3.96 -17.57
C MET A 81 -0.01 3.78 -18.83
N LEU A 82 -0.24 4.84 -19.60
CA LEU A 82 -0.88 4.72 -20.92
C LEU A 82 0.00 3.95 -21.92
N LEU A 83 1.33 4.10 -21.84
CA LEU A 83 2.24 3.29 -22.66
C LEU A 83 2.20 1.81 -22.25
N VAL A 84 2.08 1.49 -20.94
CA VAL A 84 1.83 0.11 -20.48
C VAL A 84 0.54 -0.44 -21.09
N ALA A 85 -0.54 0.33 -21.05
CA ALA A 85 -1.81 -0.08 -21.62
C ALA A 85 -1.73 -0.27 -23.15
N TRP A 86 -1.11 0.67 -23.86
CA TRP A 86 -0.90 0.59 -25.30
C TRP A 86 -0.06 -0.63 -25.69
N TYR A 87 1.03 -0.89 -24.97
CA TYR A 87 1.89 -2.04 -25.20
C TYR A 87 1.12 -3.35 -24.96
N GLY A 88 0.39 -3.44 -23.87
CA GLY A 88 -0.46 -4.61 -23.58
C GLY A 88 -1.56 -4.84 -24.62
N GLN A 89 -2.17 -3.75 -25.14
CA GLN A 89 -3.18 -3.83 -26.22
C GLN A 89 -2.54 -4.33 -27.52
N THR A 90 -1.34 -3.88 -27.85
CA THR A 90 -0.69 -4.18 -29.12
C THR A 90 -0.17 -5.61 -29.19
N TYR A 91 0.40 -6.11 -28.10
CA TYR A 91 1.08 -7.41 -28.06
C TYR A 91 0.26 -8.53 -27.38
N GLY A 92 -0.79 -8.20 -26.64
CA GLY A 92 -1.68 -9.18 -26.01
C GLY A 92 -0.91 -10.17 -25.12
N THR A 93 -0.97 -11.46 -25.44
CA THR A 93 -0.25 -12.53 -24.73
C THR A 93 1.22 -12.64 -25.12
N GLN A 94 1.69 -11.85 -26.09
CA GLN A 94 3.10 -11.85 -26.54
C GLN A 94 3.91 -10.70 -25.92
N VAL A 95 3.42 -10.12 -24.81
CA VAL A 95 4.12 -9.05 -24.10
C VAL A 95 5.48 -9.54 -23.56
N ASP A 96 6.53 -8.77 -23.84
CA ASP A 96 7.84 -9.01 -23.22
C ASP A 96 7.88 -8.43 -21.82
N PHE A 97 8.37 -9.23 -20.85
CA PHE A 97 8.48 -8.83 -19.45
C PHE A 97 9.33 -7.57 -19.29
N SER A 98 10.50 -7.51 -19.94
CA SER A 98 11.47 -6.42 -19.71
C SER A 98 10.91 -5.08 -20.16
N ILE A 99 10.20 -5.05 -21.30
CA ILE A 99 9.60 -3.82 -21.82
C ILE A 99 8.42 -3.39 -20.94
N LEU A 100 7.49 -4.30 -20.65
CA LEU A 100 6.32 -4.00 -19.84
C LEU A 100 6.73 -3.55 -18.42
N PHE A 101 7.68 -4.27 -17.81
CA PHE A 101 8.23 -3.95 -16.50
C PHE A 101 8.92 -2.58 -16.47
N SER A 102 9.71 -2.25 -17.50
CA SER A 102 10.41 -0.96 -17.59
C SER A 102 9.45 0.22 -17.69
N LEU A 103 8.40 0.08 -18.51
CA LEU A 103 7.35 1.11 -18.63
C LEU A 103 6.58 1.28 -17.33
N TYR A 104 6.21 0.16 -16.70
CA TYR A 104 5.54 0.17 -15.40
C TYR A 104 6.42 0.78 -14.30
N ALA A 105 7.69 0.37 -14.20
CA ALA A 105 8.64 0.90 -13.23
C ALA A 105 8.85 2.41 -13.39
N ALA A 106 8.92 2.90 -14.63
CA ALA A 106 8.98 4.33 -14.92
C ALA A 106 7.72 5.06 -14.43
N SER A 107 6.52 4.52 -14.65
CA SER A 107 5.29 5.09 -14.10
C SER A 107 5.33 5.16 -12.58
N VAL A 108 5.68 4.04 -11.92
CA VAL A 108 5.75 3.92 -10.46
C VAL A 108 6.79 4.88 -9.86
N ALA A 109 7.92 5.09 -10.55
CA ALA A 109 8.97 6.00 -10.10
C ALA A 109 8.47 7.45 -9.92
N PHE A 110 7.49 7.87 -10.70
CA PHE A 110 6.84 9.18 -10.55
C PHE A 110 5.59 9.11 -9.67
N TYR A 111 4.86 8.00 -9.65
CA TYR A 111 3.65 7.88 -8.84
C TYR A 111 3.95 7.79 -7.33
N MET A 112 4.92 6.99 -6.89
CA MET A 112 5.20 6.81 -5.45
C MET A 112 5.53 8.11 -4.71
N PRO A 113 6.39 9.00 -5.23
CA PRO A 113 6.62 10.29 -4.58
C PRO A 113 5.40 11.20 -4.58
N SER A 114 4.47 11.06 -5.52
CA SER A 114 3.25 11.87 -5.56
C SER A 114 2.36 11.65 -4.33
N LEU A 115 2.43 10.49 -3.69
CA LEU A 115 1.73 10.22 -2.42
C LEU A 115 2.19 11.18 -1.31
N ALA A 116 3.50 11.32 -1.12
CA ALA A 116 4.06 12.25 -0.14
C ALA A 116 3.81 13.71 -0.53
N LEU A 117 3.95 14.05 -1.82
CA LEU A 117 3.68 15.38 -2.33
C LEU A 117 2.21 15.78 -2.16
N SER A 118 1.26 14.87 -2.29
CA SER A 118 -0.17 15.13 -2.07
C SER A 118 -0.45 15.62 -0.64
N TYR A 119 0.21 15.04 0.35
CA TYR A 119 0.13 15.48 1.75
C TYR A 119 0.80 16.84 1.94
N SER A 120 2.00 17.03 1.38
CA SER A 120 2.73 18.31 1.46
C SER A 120 1.92 19.45 0.85
N VAL A 121 1.33 19.26 -0.33
CA VAL A 121 0.45 20.23 -1.00
C VAL A 121 -0.77 20.52 -0.13
N THR A 122 -1.42 19.47 0.40
CA THR A 122 -2.61 19.63 1.26
C THR A 122 -2.27 20.45 2.50
N TYR A 123 -1.21 20.10 3.22
CA TYR A 123 -0.81 20.83 4.43
C TYR A 123 -0.42 22.28 4.15
N SER A 124 0.36 22.51 3.09
CA SER A 124 0.76 23.87 2.68
C SER A 124 -0.47 24.76 2.39
N ILE A 125 -1.43 24.24 1.63
CA ILE A 125 -2.66 24.97 1.28
C ILE A 125 -3.52 25.20 2.53
N MET A 126 -3.72 24.20 3.39
CA MET A 126 -4.52 24.32 4.61
C MET A 126 -3.92 25.35 5.59
N THR A 127 -2.61 25.28 5.84
CA THR A 127 -1.89 26.21 6.71
C THR A 127 -2.06 27.64 6.23
N ARG A 128 -1.89 27.89 4.94
CA ARG A 128 -2.03 29.24 4.36
C ARG A 128 -3.45 29.77 4.38
N ALA A 129 -4.43 28.89 4.32
CA ALA A 129 -5.85 29.25 4.40
C ALA A 129 -6.36 29.36 5.85
N GLY A 130 -5.50 29.15 6.86
CA GLY A 130 -5.92 29.15 8.27
C GLY A 130 -6.86 27.98 8.62
N ILE A 131 -6.82 26.88 7.87
CA ILE A 131 -7.65 25.70 8.11
C ILE A 131 -6.97 24.80 9.14
N ASP A 132 -7.71 24.36 10.15
CA ASP A 132 -7.20 23.43 11.18
C ASP A 132 -6.88 22.05 10.57
N ILE A 133 -5.58 21.75 10.50
CA ILE A 133 -5.07 20.49 9.93
C ILE A 133 -5.55 19.30 10.76
N VAL A 134 -5.48 19.36 12.08
CA VAL A 134 -5.83 18.22 12.96
C VAL A 134 -7.29 17.84 12.81
N LYS A 135 -8.17 18.82 12.66
CA LYS A 135 -9.62 18.63 12.54
C LYS A 135 -10.05 18.23 11.12
N ASP A 136 -9.52 18.91 10.12
CA ASP A 136 -10.06 18.85 8.75
C ASP A 136 -9.29 17.91 7.82
N PHE A 137 -7.98 17.67 8.04
CA PHE A 137 -7.20 16.78 7.18
C PHE A 137 -7.73 15.33 7.17
N PRO A 138 -8.08 14.69 8.31
CA PRO A 138 -8.64 13.35 8.28
C PRO A 138 -9.90 13.25 7.42
N ARG A 139 -10.77 14.27 7.47
CA ARG A 139 -11.98 14.34 6.64
C ARG A 139 -11.68 14.43 5.14
N ILE A 140 -10.63 15.16 4.77
CA ILE A 140 -10.17 15.26 3.39
C ILE A 140 -9.54 13.92 2.95
N ARG A 141 -8.74 13.29 3.81
CA ARG A 141 -8.02 12.05 3.52
C ARG A 141 -8.96 10.84 3.30
N VAL A 142 -10.09 10.79 3.98
CA VAL A 142 -11.12 9.74 3.80
C VAL A 142 -11.58 9.65 2.34
N PHE A 143 -11.67 10.77 1.62
CA PHE A 143 -12.04 10.75 0.20
C PHE A 143 -11.02 9.98 -0.66
N GLY A 144 -9.77 9.86 -0.21
CA GLY A 144 -8.79 8.98 -0.86
C GLY A 144 -9.18 7.51 -0.78
N THR A 145 -9.59 7.02 0.40
CA THR A 145 -10.07 5.64 0.55
C THR A 145 -11.33 5.40 -0.30
N ILE A 146 -12.25 6.36 -0.33
CA ILE A 146 -13.45 6.28 -1.18
C ILE A 146 -13.05 6.22 -2.66
N GLY A 147 -12.08 7.04 -3.10
CA GLY A 147 -11.58 7.02 -4.49
C GLY A 147 -10.93 5.69 -4.86
N PHE A 148 -10.14 5.13 -3.96
CA PHE A 148 -9.52 3.82 -4.14
C PHE A 148 -10.57 2.72 -4.33
N ILE A 149 -11.55 2.62 -3.43
CA ILE A 149 -12.61 1.61 -3.49
C ILE A 149 -13.51 1.82 -4.72
N ALA A 150 -13.88 3.07 -5.02
CA ALA A 150 -14.73 3.37 -6.17
C ALA A 150 -14.11 2.93 -7.50
N THR A 151 -12.79 3.15 -7.67
CA THR A 151 -12.11 2.68 -8.88
C THR A 151 -11.86 1.17 -8.89
N MET A 152 -11.63 0.54 -7.74
CA MET A 152 -11.62 -0.93 -7.64
C MET A 152 -12.92 -1.52 -8.18
N TRP A 153 -14.07 -1.00 -7.72
CA TRP A 153 -15.38 -1.48 -8.17
C TRP A 153 -15.62 -1.18 -9.65
N LEU A 154 -15.22 0.01 -10.11
CA LEU A 154 -15.36 0.37 -11.52
C LEU A 154 -14.58 -0.59 -12.44
N VAL A 155 -13.35 -0.91 -12.07
CA VAL A 155 -12.49 -1.84 -12.82
C VAL A 155 -13.10 -3.23 -12.86
N ASP A 156 -13.58 -3.74 -11.73
CA ASP A 156 -14.17 -5.07 -11.61
C ASP A 156 -15.50 -5.20 -12.38
N ILE A 157 -16.39 -4.20 -12.25
CA ILE A 157 -17.69 -4.19 -12.95
C ILE A 157 -17.52 -4.10 -14.48
N LEU A 158 -16.48 -3.40 -14.94
CA LEU A 158 -16.16 -3.28 -16.36
C LEU A 158 -15.28 -4.42 -16.88
N ASN A 159 -14.91 -5.39 -16.07
CA ASN A 159 -13.99 -6.49 -16.36
C ASN A 159 -12.62 -5.98 -16.87
N PHE A 160 -12.16 -4.83 -16.38
CA PHE A 160 -10.86 -4.28 -16.73
C PHE A 160 -9.72 -4.97 -15.99
N GLU A 161 -10.00 -5.66 -14.86
CA GLU A 161 -9.04 -6.47 -14.10
C GLU A 161 -8.45 -7.60 -14.96
N GLN A 162 -9.19 -8.03 -15.98
CA GLN A 162 -8.81 -9.10 -16.90
C GLN A 162 -7.86 -8.65 -18.02
N ASN A 163 -7.71 -7.35 -18.22
CA ASN A 163 -7.02 -6.79 -19.39
C ASN A 163 -6.27 -5.49 -19.06
N GLN A 164 -5.55 -4.96 -20.04
CA GLN A 164 -4.73 -3.74 -19.92
C GLN A 164 -5.53 -2.45 -19.67
N ASN A 165 -6.88 -2.47 -19.76
CA ASN A 165 -7.71 -1.27 -19.60
C ASN A 165 -7.64 -0.71 -18.18
N GLN A 166 -7.30 -1.53 -17.16
CA GLN A 166 -7.02 -1.07 -15.82
C GLN A 166 -5.87 -0.03 -15.79
N PHE A 167 -4.82 -0.25 -16.59
CA PHE A 167 -3.71 0.70 -16.72
C PHE A 167 -4.10 1.92 -17.55
N ALA A 168 -4.94 1.75 -18.58
CA ALA A 168 -5.48 2.86 -19.35
C ALA A 168 -6.32 3.79 -18.48
N LEU A 169 -7.19 3.24 -17.64
CA LEU A 169 -8.00 4.01 -16.68
C LEU A 169 -7.11 4.75 -15.68
N SER A 170 -6.13 4.07 -15.10
CA SER A 170 -5.16 4.68 -14.18
C SER A 170 -4.39 5.82 -14.83
N GLY A 171 -3.87 5.60 -16.04
CA GLY A 171 -3.15 6.61 -16.80
C GLY A 171 -4.01 7.82 -17.14
N PHE A 172 -5.25 7.60 -17.57
CA PHE A 172 -6.22 8.66 -17.84
C PHE A 172 -6.53 9.48 -16.58
N LEU A 173 -6.85 8.83 -15.46
CA LEU A 173 -7.10 9.50 -14.19
C LEU A 173 -5.88 10.32 -13.72
N SER A 174 -4.68 9.80 -13.94
CA SER A 174 -3.44 10.49 -13.59
C SER A 174 -3.24 11.76 -14.44
N LEU A 175 -3.54 11.73 -15.74
CA LEU A 175 -3.49 12.91 -16.61
C LEU A 175 -4.57 13.94 -16.23
N VAL A 176 -5.77 13.50 -15.87
CA VAL A 176 -6.83 14.39 -15.36
C VAL A 176 -6.37 15.05 -14.06
N LEU A 177 -5.71 14.29 -13.17
CA LEU A 177 -5.17 14.82 -11.93
C LEU A 177 -4.01 15.79 -12.17
N PHE A 178 -3.18 15.58 -13.19
CA PHE A 178 -2.19 16.57 -13.63
C PHE A 178 -2.87 17.91 -14.00
N LEU A 179 -3.88 17.87 -14.85
CA LEU A 179 -4.61 19.08 -15.24
C LEU A 179 -5.28 19.76 -14.02
N TYR A 180 -5.83 18.94 -13.11
CA TYR A 180 -6.40 19.44 -11.87
C TYR A 180 -5.38 20.10 -10.95
N ALA A 181 -4.18 19.52 -10.84
CA ALA A 181 -3.08 20.06 -10.03
C ALA A 181 -2.67 21.47 -10.48
N LEU A 182 -2.76 21.79 -11.78
CA LEU A 182 -2.49 23.13 -12.30
C LEU A 182 -3.48 24.20 -11.77
N THR A 183 -4.65 23.78 -11.34
CA THR A 183 -5.67 24.68 -10.77
C THR A 183 -5.50 24.92 -9.28
N LEU A 184 -4.69 24.13 -8.58
CA LEU A 184 -4.51 24.24 -7.13
C LEU A 184 -3.80 25.55 -6.74
N PRO A 185 -4.07 26.08 -5.53
CA PRO A 185 -3.35 27.25 -5.01
C PRO A 185 -1.83 27.01 -4.98
N ALA A 186 -1.08 28.07 -5.25
CA ALA A 186 0.38 27.98 -5.25
C ALA A 186 0.93 27.63 -3.86
N CYS A 187 1.82 26.65 -3.80
CA CYS A 187 2.61 26.28 -2.63
C CYS A 187 4.02 26.82 -2.84
N PRO A 188 4.36 27.99 -2.27
CA PRO A 188 5.67 28.61 -2.52
C PRO A 188 6.79 27.74 -1.99
N VAL A 189 7.92 27.80 -2.68
CA VAL A 189 9.17 27.20 -2.21
C VAL A 189 9.62 28.02 -0.99
N ASN A 190 9.66 27.37 0.18
CA ASN A 190 10.20 27.99 1.39
C ASN A 190 11.72 27.78 1.44
N TRP A 191 12.46 28.63 0.74
CA TRP A 191 13.90 28.65 0.87
C TRP A 191 14.28 29.32 2.20
N SER A 192 14.38 28.53 3.27
CA SER A 192 14.81 29.02 4.59
C SER A 192 16.33 29.24 4.70
N GLY A 193 17.08 29.10 3.62
CA GLY A 193 18.55 29.28 3.64
C GLY A 193 19.31 28.17 4.37
N GLU A 194 18.66 27.36 5.16
CA GLU A 194 19.25 26.20 5.82
C GLU A 194 19.50 25.10 4.79
N LYS A 195 20.76 24.74 4.63
CA LYS A 195 21.17 23.59 3.81
C LYS A 195 20.77 22.32 4.52
N LYS A 196 19.50 21.89 4.36
CA LYS A 196 19.17 20.49 4.71
C LYS A 196 20.16 19.60 3.97
N THR A 197 20.94 18.83 4.70
CA THR A 197 21.85 17.85 4.12
C THR A 197 21.03 16.74 3.46
N LEU A 198 21.63 15.95 2.56
CA LEU A 198 20.98 14.75 2.04
C LEU A 198 20.57 13.83 3.18
N VAL A 199 21.35 13.76 4.25
CA VAL A 199 21.07 13.01 5.48
C VAL A 199 19.75 13.46 6.11
N ASP A 200 19.48 14.77 6.18
CA ASP A 200 18.24 15.31 6.73
C ASP A 200 17.05 15.04 5.81
N ALA A 201 17.25 15.17 4.51
CA ALA A 201 16.19 14.98 3.52
C ALA A 201 15.72 13.53 3.39
N PHE A 202 16.65 12.58 3.52
CA PHE A 202 16.35 11.15 3.58
C PHE A 202 15.92 10.68 5.00
N GLY A 203 15.89 11.58 5.99
CA GLY A 203 15.57 11.22 7.36
C GLY A 203 16.56 10.22 7.98
N LEU A 204 17.81 10.19 7.45
CA LEU A 204 18.83 9.22 7.89
C LEU A 204 19.23 9.39 9.35
N GLN A 205 18.92 10.53 9.97
CA GLN A 205 19.09 10.73 11.41
C GLN A 205 18.30 9.69 12.21
N ALA A 206 17.12 9.26 11.73
CA ALA A 206 16.33 8.21 12.38
C ALA A 206 17.04 6.84 12.39
N PHE A 207 17.99 6.58 11.49
CA PHE A 207 18.80 5.36 11.54
C PHE A 207 19.68 5.28 12.79
N SER A 208 19.94 6.38 13.48
CA SER A 208 20.56 6.35 14.82
C SER A 208 19.77 5.52 15.83
N LEU A 209 18.46 5.35 15.64
CA LEU A 209 17.60 4.52 16.48
C LEU A 209 17.98 3.03 16.45
N PHE A 210 18.63 2.57 15.37
CA PHE A 210 19.16 1.20 15.32
C PHE A 210 20.29 0.94 16.36
N LYS A 211 20.87 1.97 16.97
CA LYS A 211 21.77 1.81 18.12
C LYS A 211 21.04 1.36 19.39
N GLN A 212 19.73 1.55 19.44
CA GLN A 212 18.88 1.11 20.55
C GLN A 212 18.30 -0.27 20.23
N LYS A 213 18.74 -1.31 20.95
CA LYS A 213 18.31 -2.70 20.75
C LYS A 213 16.78 -2.86 20.61
N LYS A 214 16.00 -2.14 21.39
CA LYS A 214 14.55 -2.18 21.38
C LYS A 214 13.96 -1.66 20.07
N MET A 215 14.46 -0.53 19.58
CA MET A 215 14.02 0.07 18.31
C MET A 215 14.44 -0.79 17.12
N THR A 216 15.65 -1.37 17.16
CA THR A 216 16.11 -2.32 16.14
C THR A 216 15.16 -3.51 16.03
N ILE A 217 14.84 -4.13 17.17
CA ILE A 217 13.89 -5.26 17.20
C ILE A 217 12.54 -4.84 16.60
N PHE A 218 12.00 -3.71 17.03
CA PHE A 218 10.72 -3.21 16.52
C PHE A 218 10.74 -2.99 15.00
N PHE A 219 11.75 -2.30 14.46
CA PHE A 219 11.84 -2.04 13.03
C PHE A 219 12.06 -3.31 12.19
N VAL A 220 12.80 -4.28 12.68
CA VAL A 220 12.93 -5.60 12.02
C VAL A 220 11.57 -6.30 11.93
N PHE A 221 10.78 -6.29 13.02
CA PHE A 221 9.44 -6.85 12.98
C PHE A 221 8.48 -6.03 12.09
N ALA A 222 8.68 -4.72 11.97
CA ALA A 222 7.93 -3.89 11.02
C ALA A 222 8.17 -4.32 9.56
N ILE A 223 9.42 -4.71 9.21
CA ILE A 223 9.71 -5.31 7.88
C ILE A 223 8.92 -6.61 7.71
N PHE A 224 8.96 -7.52 8.68
CA PHE A 224 8.26 -8.81 8.59
C PHE A 224 6.74 -8.66 8.44
N LEU A 225 6.14 -7.66 9.05
CA LEU A 225 4.72 -7.37 8.87
C LEU A 225 4.42 -6.68 7.54
N GLY A 226 5.34 -5.85 7.05
CA GLY A 226 5.30 -5.34 5.68
C GLY A 226 5.30 -6.47 4.64
N VAL A 227 6.06 -7.55 4.88
CA VAL A 227 6.02 -8.77 4.06
C VAL A 227 4.59 -9.35 4.03
N CYS A 228 3.93 -9.52 5.17
CA CYS A 228 2.55 -10.04 5.23
C CYS A 228 1.57 -9.19 4.39
N LEU A 229 1.67 -7.86 4.50
CA LEU A 229 0.85 -6.93 3.73
C LEU A 229 1.01 -7.14 2.22
N HIS A 230 2.26 -7.21 1.75
CA HIS A 230 2.53 -7.27 0.32
C HIS A 230 2.30 -8.66 -0.30
N ILE A 231 2.34 -9.73 0.49
CA ILE A 231 1.86 -11.06 0.08
C ILE A 231 0.39 -10.97 -0.35
N THR A 232 -0.47 -10.39 0.49
CA THR A 232 -1.91 -10.31 0.16
C THR A 232 -2.22 -9.34 -0.96
N ASN A 233 -1.56 -8.18 -1.00
CA ASN A 233 -1.75 -7.21 -2.07
C ASN A 233 -1.36 -7.77 -3.44
N GLY A 234 -0.34 -8.62 -3.50
CA GLY A 234 0.14 -9.22 -4.74
C GLY A 234 -0.71 -10.40 -5.23
N PHE A 235 -1.20 -11.23 -4.32
CA PHE A 235 -1.69 -12.55 -4.71
C PHE A 235 -3.13 -12.88 -4.29
N ALA A 236 -3.77 -12.10 -3.40
CA ALA A 236 -5.10 -12.48 -2.90
C ALA A 236 -6.18 -12.41 -4.00
N THR A 237 -6.18 -11.39 -4.83
CA THR A 237 -7.15 -11.27 -5.95
C THR A 237 -6.86 -12.29 -7.04
N THR A 238 -5.60 -12.51 -7.37
CA THR A 238 -5.17 -13.55 -8.32
C THR A 238 -5.58 -14.95 -7.85
N PHE A 239 -5.50 -15.22 -6.55
CA PHE A 239 -5.99 -16.44 -5.94
C PHE A 239 -7.52 -16.58 -6.09
N ILE A 240 -8.28 -15.52 -5.85
CA ILE A 240 -9.75 -15.56 -5.99
C ILE A 240 -10.13 -15.75 -7.46
N ASP A 241 -9.47 -15.07 -8.38
CA ASP A 241 -9.68 -15.21 -9.83
C ASP A 241 -9.38 -16.63 -10.34
N HIS A 242 -8.41 -17.33 -9.73
CA HIS A 242 -8.09 -18.71 -10.08
C HIS A 242 -9.32 -19.64 -10.05
N PHE A 243 -10.27 -19.39 -9.15
CA PHE A 243 -11.51 -20.18 -9.09
C PHE A 243 -12.41 -20.04 -10.32
N GLN A 244 -12.19 -19.04 -11.19
CA GLN A 244 -12.88 -18.94 -12.49
C GLN A 244 -12.58 -20.14 -13.40
N THR A 245 -11.42 -20.78 -13.24
CA THR A 245 -11.04 -21.95 -14.01
C THR A 245 -11.80 -23.22 -13.59
N MET A 246 -12.52 -23.16 -12.47
CA MET A 246 -13.28 -24.28 -11.90
C MET A 246 -14.78 -24.09 -12.23
N PRO A 247 -15.39 -24.93 -13.10
CA PRO A 247 -16.78 -24.73 -13.55
C PRO A 247 -17.80 -24.61 -12.40
N GLN A 248 -17.55 -25.30 -11.29
CA GLN A 248 -18.44 -25.29 -10.11
C GLN A 248 -18.44 -23.97 -9.35
N TYR A 249 -17.46 -23.09 -9.56
CA TYR A 249 -17.31 -21.81 -8.85
C TYR A 249 -17.34 -20.60 -9.76
N ALA A 250 -17.32 -20.78 -11.08
CA ALA A 250 -17.22 -19.70 -12.05
C ALA A 250 -18.34 -18.65 -11.92
N ASP A 251 -19.54 -19.06 -11.56
CA ASP A 251 -20.70 -18.17 -11.38
C ASP A 251 -20.83 -17.60 -9.96
N ALA A 252 -19.95 -17.97 -9.02
CA ALA A 252 -19.99 -17.44 -7.67
C ALA A 252 -19.66 -15.94 -7.67
N PHE A 253 -20.45 -15.13 -6.93
CA PHE A 253 -20.30 -13.67 -6.90
C PHE A 253 -18.86 -13.21 -6.64
N GLY A 254 -18.19 -13.79 -5.64
CA GLY A 254 -16.82 -13.40 -5.29
C GLY A 254 -15.77 -13.80 -6.34
N VAL A 255 -16.07 -14.76 -7.21
CA VAL A 255 -15.19 -15.18 -8.32
C VAL A 255 -15.44 -14.31 -9.53
N LYS A 256 -16.69 -13.98 -9.80
CA LYS A 256 -17.10 -13.09 -10.87
C LYS A 256 -16.62 -11.63 -10.63
N TYR A 257 -16.54 -11.23 -9.36
CA TYR A 257 -16.11 -9.90 -8.93
C TYR A 257 -15.03 -10.00 -7.83
N PRO A 258 -13.81 -10.45 -8.16
CA PRO A 258 -12.76 -10.72 -7.17
C PRO A 258 -12.26 -9.46 -6.48
N VAL A 259 -12.25 -8.33 -7.19
CA VAL A 259 -11.78 -7.05 -6.66
C VAL A 259 -12.83 -6.41 -5.75
N VAL A 260 -14.13 -6.58 -6.08
CA VAL A 260 -15.23 -6.17 -5.17
C VAL A 260 -15.17 -6.97 -3.87
N LEU A 261 -14.99 -8.29 -3.93
CA LEU A 261 -14.81 -9.10 -2.72
C LEU A 261 -13.60 -8.64 -1.91
N TYR A 262 -12.47 -8.41 -2.58
CA TYR A 262 -11.25 -7.93 -1.92
C TYR A 262 -11.42 -6.55 -1.27
N SER A 263 -12.26 -5.67 -1.85
CA SER A 263 -12.51 -4.33 -1.31
C SER A 263 -13.13 -4.34 0.10
N MET A 264 -13.75 -5.43 0.53
CA MET A 264 -14.21 -5.61 1.91
C MET A 264 -13.05 -5.48 2.91
N SER A 265 -11.82 -5.77 2.50
CA SER A 265 -10.62 -5.54 3.30
C SER A 265 -10.41 -4.05 3.60
N GLN A 266 -10.59 -3.20 2.59
CA GLN A 266 -10.45 -1.74 2.74
C GLN A 266 -11.59 -1.13 3.57
N MET A 267 -12.79 -1.68 3.45
CA MET A 267 -13.92 -1.29 4.31
C MET A 267 -13.65 -1.69 5.77
N SER A 268 -13.17 -2.91 6.00
CA SER A 268 -12.82 -3.40 7.34
C SER A 268 -11.75 -2.52 7.99
N GLU A 269 -10.73 -2.09 7.25
CA GLU A 269 -9.71 -1.14 7.70
C GLU A 269 -10.37 0.11 8.31
N THR A 270 -11.30 0.72 7.58
CA THR A 270 -11.99 1.93 8.04
C THR A 270 -12.72 1.73 9.37
N PHE A 271 -13.38 0.58 9.57
CA PHE A 271 -14.05 0.26 10.83
C PHE A 271 -13.09 -0.11 11.96
N CYS A 272 -12.02 -0.84 11.66
CA CYS A 272 -11.05 -1.29 12.65
C CYS A 272 -10.28 -0.15 13.30
N ILE A 273 -9.99 0.93 12.55
CA ILE A 273 -9.37 2.14 13.08
C ILE A 273 -10.15 2.69 14.29
N LEU A 274 -11.48 2.65 14.25
CA LEU A 274 -12.34 3.14 15.34
C LEU A 274 -12.24 2.29 16.62
N LEU A 275 -11.86 1.03 16.49
CA LEU A 275 -11.73 0.10 17.62
C LEU A 275 -10.38 0.23 18.34
N ILE A 276 -9.36 0.78 17.69
CA ILE A 276 -7.99 0.84 18.21
C ILE A 276 -7.91 1.51 19.58
N PRO A 277 -8.54 2.69 19.85
CA PRO A 277 -8.46 3.31 21.16
C PRO A 277 -8.98 2.42 22.30
N PHE A 278 -10.03 1.64 22.04
CA PHE A 278 -10.57 0.67 23.00
C PHE A 278 -9.55 -0.42 23.32
N PHE A 279 -9.00 -1.06 22.27
CA PHE A 279 -8.04 -2.14 22.45
C PHE A 279 -6.72 -1.66 23.09
N MET A 280 -6.26 -0.48 22.70
CA MET A 280 -5.04 0.12 23.26
C MET A 280 -5.16 0.39 24.76
N ARG A 281 -6.29 0.95 25.21
CA ARG A 281 -6.55 1.22 26.64
C ARG A 281 -6.68 -0.07 27.44
N ARG A 282 -7.27 -1.11 26.86
CA ARG A 282 -7.54 -2.36 27.59
C ARG A 282 -6.36 -3.31 27.62
N TYR A 283 -5.62 -3.43 26.53
CA TYR A 283 -4.59 -4.46 26.35
C TYR A 283 -3.18 -3.90 26.24
N GLY A 284 -3.03 -2.60 25.99
CA GLY A 284 -1.74 -1.95 25.80
C GLY A 284 -1.08 -2.27 24.45
N ILE A 285 -0.03 -1.50 24.11
CA ILE A 285 0.60 -1.49 22.78
C ILE A 285 1.06 -2.88 22.32
N LYS A 286 1.81 -3.61 23.18
CA LYS A 286 2.37 -4.93 22.80
C LYS A 286 1.29 -5.93 22.43
N ASN A 287 0.22 -6.02 23.24
CA ASN A 287 -0.82 -7.01 23.02
C ASN A 287 -1.66 -6.64 21.77
N VAL A 288 -1.86 -5.34 21.50
CA VAL A 288 -2.52 -4.88 20.27
C VAL A 288 -1.69 -5.26 19.03
N MET A 289 -0.36 -5.12 19.07
CA MET A 289 0.53 -5.62 18.03
C MET A 289 0.44 -7.14 17.85
N LEU A 290 0.38 -7.90 18.96
CA LEU A 290 0.22 -9.35 18.90
C LEU A 290 -1.14 -9.77 18.31
N ILE A 291 -2.21 -9.06 18.65
CA ILE A 291 -3.53 -9.26 18.03
C ILE A 291 -3.46 -9.04 16.51
N ALA A 292 -2.76 -7.99 16.06
CA ALA A 292 -2.53 -7.74 14.64
C ALA A 292 -1.76 -8.89 13.95
N MET A 293 -0.71 -9.42 14.62
CA MET A 293 0.05 -10.55 14.09
C MET A 293 -0.77 -11.83 14.02
N LEU A 294 -1.59 -12.11 15.07
CA LEU A 294 -2.55 -13.22 15.04
C LEU A 294 -3.56 -13.05 13.90
N ALA A 295 -4.02 -11.83 13.66
CA ALA A 295 -4.94 -11.54 12.57
C ALA A 295 -4.31 -11.84 11.20
N TRP A 296 -3.00 -11.60 11.00
CA TRP A 296 -2.28 -12.02 9.79
C TRP A 296 -2.24 -13.55 9.63
N VAL A 297 -1.99 -14.28 10.71
CA VAL A 297 -2.04 -15.76 10.71
C VAL A 297 -3.42 -16.24 10.28
N LEU A 298 -4.47 -15.72 10.91
CA LEU A 298 -5.86 -16.09 10.60
C LEU A 298 -6.23 -15.72 9.16
N ARG A 299 -5.81 -14.56 8.68
CA ARG A 299 -6.06 -14.14 7.30
C ARG A 299 -5.53 -15.14 6.29
N PHE A 300 -4.28 -15.56 6.42
CA PHE A 300 -3.68 -16.55 5.53
C PHE A 300 -4.31 -17.94 5.67
N LEU A 301 -4.61 -18.37 6.89
CA LEU A 301 -5.32 -19.64 7.12
C LEU A 301 -6.72 -19.62 6.47
N PHE A 302 -7.46 -18.53 6.58
CA PHE A 302 -8.78 -18.41 5.99
C PHE A 302 -8.73 -18.37 4.46
N LEU A 303 -7.70 -17.79 3.86
CA LEU A 303 -7.47 -17.89 2.41
C LEU A 303 -7.13 -19.32 2.00
N GLY A 304 -6.28 -20.03 2.75
CA GLY A 304 -5.89 -21.39 2.44
C GLY A 304 -7.00 -22.43 2.60
N LEU A 305 -7.92 -22.22 3.54
CA LEU A 305 -9.06 -23.09 3.82
C LEU A 305 -10.33 -22.68 3.06
N GLY A 306 -10.41 -21.41 2.64
CA GLY A 306 -11.60 -20.84 2.00
C GLY A 306 -11.75 -21.28 0.55
N ASN A 307 -13.00 -21.40 0.12
CA ASN A 307 -13.36 -21.59 -1.28
C ASN A 307 -14.68 -20.87 -1.57
N PRO A 308 -15.03 -20.60 -2.84
CA PRO A 308 -16.24 -19.88 -3.20
C PRO A 308 -17.58 -20.64 -2.94
N GLY A 309 -17.51 -21.90 -2.59
CA GLY A 309 -18.67 -22.73 -2.21
C GLY A 309 -18.95 -22.69 -0.71
N ASN A 310 -18.94 -23.84 -0.06
CA ASN A 310 -19.20 -23.96 1.38
C ASN A 310 -18.21 -23.21 2.27
N GLY A 311 -17.02 -22.85 1.76
CA GLY A 311 -15.98 -22.11 2.45
C GLY A 311 -15.98 -20.60 2.19
N VAL A 312 -16.97 -20.04 1.51
CA VAL A 312 -17.03 -18.61 1.16
C VAL A 312 -16.96 -17.69 2.39
N TRP A 313 -17.53 -18.11 3.50
CA TRP A 313 -17.49 -17.38 4.76
C TRP A 313 -16.06 -17.21 5.31
N LEU A 314 -15.14 -18.16 5.02
CA LEU A 314 -13.73 -18.03 5.38
C LEU A 314 -13.04 -16.95 4.52
N LEU A 315 -13.35 -16.88 3.22
CA LEU A 315 -12.86 -15.81 2.36
C LEU A 315 -13.34 -14.44 2.88
N VAL A 316 -14.62 -14.32 3.23
CA VAL A 316 -15.17 -13.08 3.81
C VAL A 316 -14.51 -12.75 5.14
N LEU A 317 -14.34 -13.72 6.04
CA LEU A 317 -13.63 -13.51 7.31
C LEU A 317 -12.19 -13.07 7.10
N SER A 318 -11.50 -13.63 6.10
CA SER A 318 -10.17 -13.18 5.72
C SER A 318 -10.15 -11.69 5.36
N MET A 319 -11.14 -11.20 4.62
CA MET A 319 -11.26 -9.78 4.27
C MET A 319 -11.54 -8.92 5.51
N ILE A 320 -12.42 -9.37 6.41
CA ILE A 320 -12.75 -8.62 7.64
C ILE A 320 -11.55 -8.54 8.58
N VAL A 321 -10.82 -9.63 8.77
CA VAL A 321 -9.67 -9.70 9.67
C VAL A 321 -8.51 -8.81 9.19
N TYR A 322 -8.46 -8.46 7.91
CA TYR A 322 -7.44 -7.57 7.35
C TYR A 322 -7.33 -6.22 8.06
N GLY A 323 -8.45 -5.58 8.38
CA GLY A 323 -8.42 -4.29 9.08
C GLY A 323 -7.72 -4.39 10.44
N ILE A 324 -7.96 -5.49 11.19
CA ILE A 324 -7.25 -5.74 12.46
C ILE A 324 -5.76 -5.98 12.18
N ALA A 325 -5.45 -6.81 11.18
CA ALA A 325 -4.08 -7.20 10.86
C ALA A 325 -3.22 -6.01 10.47
N PHE A 326 -3.75 -5.09 9.68
CA PHE A 326 -3.04 -3.95 9.15
C PHE A 326 -3.00 -2.77 10.13
N ASP A 327 -4.17 -2.28 10.56
CA ASP A 327 -4.26 -1.04 11.32
C ASP A 327 -3.77 -1.16 12.76
N PHE A 328 -4.06 -2.28 13.42
CA PHE A 328 -3.65 -2.44 14.80
C PHE A 328 -2.13 -2.41 14.95
N PHE A 329 -1.39 -2.97 13.99
CA PHE A 329 0.06 -2.86 14.01
C PHE A 329 0.55 -1.46 13.60
N ASN A 330 0.05 -0.91 12.50
CA ASN A 330 0.52 0.38 11.99
C ASN A 330 0.29 1.51 12.99
N ILE A 331 -0.91 1.61 13.56
CA ILE A 331 -1.23 2.69 14.49
C ILE A 331 -0.56 2.48 15.85
N SER A 332 -0.59 1.26 16.40
CA SER A 332 0.09 0.99 17.66
C SER A 332 1.61 1.12 17.53
N GLY A 333 2.17 0.72 16.39
CA GLY A 333 3.57 0.88 16.06
C GLY A 333 3.98 2.35 15.92
N SER A 334 3.17 3.13 15.21
CA SER A 334 3.35 4.59 15.11
C SER A 334 3.35 5.25 16.49
N MET A 335 2.38 4.90 17.35
CA MET A 335 2.31 5.41 18.73
C MET A 335 3.49 4.96 19.59
N PHE A 336 3.95 3.72 19.42
CA PHE A 336 5.14 3.22 20.10
C PHE A 336 6.38 4.01 19.70
N VAL A 337 6.58 4.26 18.41
CA VAL A 337 7.69 5.07 17.91
C VAL A 337 7.60 6.49 18.48
N ASP A 338 6.44 7.14 18.42
CA ASP A 338 6.26 8.50 18.90
C ASP A 338 6.60 8.67 20.39
N LYS A 339 6.23 7.68 21.21
CA LYS A 339 6.56 7.67 22.66
C LYS A 339 8.01 7.32 22.98
N SER A 340 8.69 6.63 22.06
CA SER A 340 10.03 6.07 22.32
C SER A 340 11.17 6.95 21.81
N VAL A 341 10.88 8.04 21.11
CA VAL A 341 11.88 8.90 20.47
C VAL A 341 11.76 10.35 20.94
N ASP A 342 12.89 11.07 20.86
CA ASP A 342 12.90 12.51 21.13
C ASP A 342 12.00 13.29 20.19
N PRO A 343 11.35 14.38 20.63
CA PRO A 343 10.45 15.19 19.82
C PRO A 343 11.03 15.63 18.47
N GLN A 344 12.35 15.89 18.43
CA GLN A 344 13.06 16.31 17.22
C GLN A 344 13.16 15.20 16.15
N LEU A 345 13.13 13.93 16.56
CA LEU A 345 13.25 12.77 15.66
C LEU A 345 11.89 12.14 15.29
N ARG A 346 10.78 12.59 15.86
CA ARG A 346 9.44 11.96 15.66
C ARG A 346 9.09 11.79 14.20
N SER A 347 9.17 12.87 13.42
CA SER A 347 8.81 12.84 11.99
C SER A 347 9.70 11.87 11.20
N SER A 348 11.02 11.95 11.37
CA SER A 348 11.98 11.06 10.70
C SER A 348 11.80 9.60 11.11
N SER A 349 11.42 9.34 12.37
CA SER A 349 11.18 7.99 12.88
C SER A 349 9.88 7.38 12.32
N GLN A 350 8.84 8.17 12.10
CA GLN A 350 7.64 7.72 11.39
C GLN A 350 7.95 7.41 9.92
N GLY A 351 8.76 8.26 9.29
CA GLY A 351 9.28 7.98 7.94
C GLY A 351 10.07 6.67 7.88
N LEU A 352 10.91 6.40 8.90
CA LEU A 352 11.65 5.15 9.01
C LEU A 352 10.71 3.94 9.17
N LEU A 353 9.62 4.06 9.95
CA LEU A 353 8.62 3.00 10.07
C LEU A 353 7.99 2.69 8.70
N MET A 354 7.58 3.71 7.96
CA MET A 354 7.04 3.54 6.60
C MET A 354 8.07 2.94 5.63
N LEU A 355 9.33 3.34 5.75
CA LEU A 355 10.42 2.78 4.97
C LEU A 355 10.61 1.27 5.25
N MET A 356 10.53 0.85 6.52
CA MET A 356 10.65 -0.55 6.90
C MET A 356 9.45 -1.37 6.40
N THR A 357 8.23 -0.88 6.55
CA THR A 357 7.02 -1.61 6.15
C THR A 357 6.80 -1.59 4.64
N ASN A 358 6.72 -0.39 4.03
CA ASN A 358 6.31 -0.21 2.63
C ASN A 358 7.49 -0.13 1.65
N GLY A 359 8.70 0.07 2.15
CA GLY A 359 9.92 0.00 1.34
C GLY A 359 10.52 -1.40 1.37
N PHE A 360 11.22 -1.73 2.45
CA PHE A 360 11.88 -3.03 2.60
C PHE A 360 10.88 -4.19 2.66
N GLY A 361 9.82 -4.06 3.48
CA GLY A 361 8.78 -5.08 3.60
C GLY A 361 8.10 -5.38 2.27
N ALA A 362 7.78 -4.35 1.49
CA ALA A 362 7.19 -4.49 0.17
C ALA A 362 8.13 -5.19 -0.82
N THR A 363 9.37 -4.73 -0.91
CA THR A 363 10.35 -5.29 -1.85
C THR A 363 10.64 -6.75 -1.55
N ILE A 364 11.04 -7.03 -0.30
CA ILE A 364 11.40 -8.39 0.14
C ILE A 364 10.18 -9.30 0.11
N GLY A 365 9.05 -8.82 0.62
CA GLY A 365 7.82 -9.60 0.74
C GLY A 365 7.27 -10.04 -0.61
N SER A 366 7.24 -9.14 -1.57
CA SER A 366 6.75 -9.47 -2.91
C SER A 366 7.64 -10.47 -3.64
N LEU A 367 8.98 -10.37 -3.48
CA LEU A 367 9.92 -11.32 -4.08
C LEU A 367 9.86 -12.70 -3.41
N ILE A 368 9.77 -12.75 -2.07
CA ILE A 368 9.63 -14.02 -1.34
C ILE A 368 8.28 -14.68 -1.70
N ALA A 369 7.19 -13.91 -1.72
CA ALA A 369 5.88 -14.45 -2.10
C ALA A 369 5.91 -15.04 -3.50
N GLN A 370 6.54 -14.35 -4.46
CA GLN A 370 6.69 -14.87 -5.82
C GLN A 370 7.51 -16.16 -5.86
N ALA A 371 8.60 -16.22 -5.10
CA ALA A 371 9.43 -17.44 -5.03
C ALA A 371 8.64 -18.64 -4.49
N VAL A 372 7.82 -18.43 -3.45
CA VAL A 372 6.93 -19.48 -2.90
C VAL A 372 5.90 -19.91 -3.94
N VAL A 373 5.23 -18.96 -4.60
CA VAL A 373 4.22 -19.26 -5.63
C VAL A 373 4.86 -20.03 -6.80
N ASN A 374 6.03 -19.59 -7.29
CA ASN A 374 6.73 -20.27 -8.38
C ASN A 374 7.15 -21.69 -8.01
N ALA A 375 7.62 -21.90 -6.76
CA ALA A 375 8.03 -23.23 -6.27
C ALA A 375 6.85 -24.21 -6.15
N HIS A 376 5.63 -23.71 -6.05
CA HIS A 376 4.39 -24.49 -5.94
C HIS A 376 3.48 -24.31 -7.17
N THR A 377 4.09 -24.07 -8.34
CA THR A 377 3.40 -23.99 -9.62
C THR A 377 3.83 -25.18 -10.47
N GLU A 378 2.90 -26.10 -10.77
CA GLU A 378 3.13 -27.24 -11.64
C GLU A 378 2.25 -27.12 -12.89
N ASN A 379 2.84 -27.29 -14.06
CA ASN A 379 2.16 -27.19 -15.37
C ASN A 379 1.32 -25.89 -15.54
N GLY A 380 1.77 -24.78 -14.95
CA GLY A 380 1.09 -23.49 -15.00
C GLY A 380 -0.07 -23.34 -14.00
N VAL A 381 -0.32 -24.33 -13.16
CA VAL A 381 -1.34 -24.30 -12.10
C VAL A 381 -0.66 -24.10 -10.74
N VAL A 382 -1.09 -23.10 -10.00
CA VAL A 382 -0.56 -22.80 -8.67
C VAL A 382 -1.31 -23.60 -7.61
N GLU A 383 -0.57 -24.26 -6.72
CA GLU A 383 -1.12 -24.93 -5.54
C GLU A 383 -1.35 -23.91 -4.41
N TRP A 384 -2.40 -23.11 -4.54
CA TRP A 384 -2.67 -21.99 -3.66
C TRP A 384 -2.80 -22.35 -2.18
N THR A 385 -3.42 -23.49 -1.88
CA THR A 385 -3.61 -23.94 -0.49
C THR A 385 -2.29 -24.08 0.25
N THR A 386 -1.32 -24.72 -0.37
CA THR A 386 0.04 -24.87 0.18
C THR A 386 0.75 -23.52 0.31
N CYS A 387 0.63 -22.65 -0.70
CA CYS A 387 1.18 -21.29 -0.60
C CYS A 387 0.63 -20.53 0.62
N TRP A 388 -0.69 -20.54 0.81
CA TRP A 388 -1.32 -19.84 1.94
C TRP A 388 -0.93 -20.42 3.29
N TYR A 389 -0.76 -21.75 3.39
CA TYR A 389 -0.27 -22.37 4.63
C TYR A 389 1.19 -22.00 4.94
N ILE A 390 2.05 -21.90 3.93
CA ILE A 390 3.42 -21.41 4.11
C ILE A 390 3.41 -19.97 4.62
N PHE A 391 2.58 -19.10 4.04
CA PHE A 391 2.45 -17.72 4.51
C PHE A 391 1.85 -17.63 5.92
N ALA A 392 0.91 -18.50 6.27
CA ALA A 392 0.37 -18.58 7.63
C ALA A 392 1.43 -19.05 8.64
N ALA A 393 2.23 -20.05 8.27
CA ALA A 393 3.34 -20.54 9.10
C ALA A 393 4.40 -19.43 9.30
N TYR A 394 4.75 -18.69 8.26
CA TYR A 394 5.62 -17.52 8.35
C TYR A 394 5.08 -16.49 9.34
N ALA A 395 3.82 -16.07 9.19
CA ALA A 395 3.18 -15.10 10.08
C ALA A 395 3.13 -15.59 11.53
N PHE A 396 2.88 -16.88 11.75
CA PHE A 396 2.87 -17.52 13.07
C PHE A 396 4.25 -17.48 13.71
N VAL A 397 5.31 -17.84 12.99
CA VAL A 397 6.69 -17.77 13.48
C VAL A 397 7.07 -16.33 13.85
N VAL A 398 6.71 -15.35 13.02
CA VAL A 398 6.93 -13.92 13.31
C VAL A 398 6.20 -13.51 14.60
N MET A 399 4.95 -13.92 14.77
CA MET A 399 4.16 -13.63 15.97
C MET A 399 4.80 -14.21 17.24
N VAL A 400 5.19 -15.48 17.21
CA VAL A 400 5.83 -16.16 18.36
C VAL A 400 7.18 -15.51 18.68
N ALA A 401 8.00 -15.24 17.67
CA ALA A 401 9.27 -14.55 17.84
C ALA A 401 9.08 -13.17 18.47
N PHE A 402 8.10 -12.38 18.00
CA PHE A 402 7.78 -11.09 18.57
C PHE A 402 7.35 -11.19 20.05
N ALA A 403 6.48 -12.14 20.36
CA ALA A 403 5.99 -12.35 21.72
C ALA A 403 7.13 -12.60 22.73
N VAL A 404 8.14 -13.37 22.30
CA VAL A 404 9.31 -13.75 23.12
C VAL A 404 10.37 -12.64 23.19
N ILE A 405 10.69 -12.05 22.02
CA ILE A 405 11.84 -11.14 21.87
C ILE A 405 11.47 -9.70 22.27
N PHE A 406 10.28 -9.22 21.88
CA PHE A 406 9.87 -7.85 22.12
C PHE A 406 9.32 -7.67 23.55
N ARG A 407 10.13 -7.05 24.40
CA ARG A 407 9.80 -6.78 25.81
C ARG A 407 9.87 -5.28 26.10
N PRO A 408 8.82 -4.51 25.83
CA PRO A 408 8.77 -3.09 26.18
C PRO A 408 8.70 -2.91 27.70
N LYS A 409 9.21 -1.79 28.21
CA LYS A 409 9.08 -1.44 29.63
C LYS A 409 7.60 -1.20 29.98
N ARG A 410 7.23 -1.45 31.25
CA ARG A 410 5.83 -1.38 31.73
C ARG A 410 5.19 0.00 31.52
N GLU A 411 5.99 1.07 31.66
CA GLU A 411 5.57 2.47 31.46
C GLU A 411 5.23 2.82 29.98
N GLU A 412 5.75 2.06 29.03
CA GLU A 412 5.55 2.25 27.61
C GLU A 412 4.34 1.45 27.07
N VAL A 413 3.79 0.57 27.90
CA VAL A 413 2.69 -0.36 27.56
C VAL A 413 1.33 0.25 27.90
N ILE A 414 1.28 1.16 28.87
CA ILE A 414 0.03 1.76 29.38
C ILE A 414 -0.15 3.14 28.73
N LEU A 415 -1.32 3.36 28.14
CA LEU A 415 -1.76 4.65 27.59
C LEU A 415 -2.31 5.55 28.69
#